data_da4fd37e00fd59c32a64bdf2a400eb51
#
_entry.id   da4fd37e00fd59c32a64bdf2a400eb51
#
_cell.length_a   1.000
_cell.length_b   1.000
_cell.length_c   1.000
_cell.angle_alpha   90.00
_cell.angle_beta   90.00
_cell.angle_gamma   90.00
#
_symmetry.space_group_name_H-M   'P 1'
#
loop_
_entity.id
_entity.type
_entity.pdbx_description
1 polymer ?
#
loop_
_entity_poly.entity_id
_entity_poly.type
_entity_poly.pdbx_seq_one_letter_code
_entity_poly.pdbx_strand_id
1 'polypeptide(L)'
;MKKKILVGALIALFFMPLNVFAAKGDQGVDWAIYQGEQGRFGYAHDKFAIAQIGGYNASGIYEQYTYKTQVASAIAQGKRAHTYIWYDTFGSMDIAKTTMDYFLPRIQTPKNSIVALDFEHGASSDVNANTETILYGMRRIKQAGYTPMYYSYKPFTLQYVDYQRIIKEFPNSLWIAAYPSYEVTPEPLYNYFPSMDGIAIWQFTSTYIAGGLDGNVDLTGITDNGYTATDKPETDTPAIEEGKEVDKTPTSAVKVGDTVKVKFNVDAWATGEAIPQWVKGNSYKVQEVTGSRVLLEGILSWISKGDIELLPDAATVPDKQPEATHVVQYGETLSSIAYQYGTDYQTLAALNGLANPNLIYPGQVLKVNGSATSNVYTVKYGDNLSSIATKLGTTYQALAALNGLANPNLIYPGQNLNF
;
A
#
# COMPACT_ATOMS: atom_id res chain seq x y z
N MET A 1 -1.42 -38.79 -66.50
CA MET A 1 -0.77 -37.84 -65.56
C MET A 1 -1.83 -37.31 -64.59
N LYS A 2 -1.87 -37.83 -63.32
CA LYS A 2 -2.82 -37.37 -62.30
C LYS A 2 -2.09 -36.35 -61.43
N LYS A 3 -2.53 -35.09 -61.47
CA LYS A 3 -2.04 -34.02 -60.57
C LYS A 3 -2.62 -34.24 -59.18
N LYS A 4 -1.74 -34.44 -58.20
CA LYS A 4 -2.12 -34.41 -56.76
C LYS A 4 -2.13 -32.94 -56.32
N ILE A 5 -3.29 -32.47 -55.88
CA ILE A 5 -3.46 -31.16 -55.21
C ILE A 5 -3.17 -31.41 -53.74
N LEU A 6 -2.12 -30.77 -53.24
CA LEU A 6 -1.81 -30.74 -51.81
C LEU A 6 -2.58 -29.60 -51.18
N VAL A 7 -3.59 -29.92 -50.35
CA VAL A 7 -4.31 -28.93 -49.58
C VAL A 7 -3.53 -28.74 -48.28
N GLY A 8 -2.83 -27.64 -48.18
CA GLY A 8 -2.18 -27.21 -46.93
C GLY A 8 -3.23 -26.64 -45.96
N ALA A 9 -3.51 -27.33 -44.90
CA ALA A 9 -4.33 -26.80 -43.80
C ALA A 9 -3.51 -25.75 -43.01
N LEU A 10 -3.88 -24.49 -43.19
CA LEU A 10 -3.39 -23.39 -42.36
C LEU A 10 -4.08 -23.46 -41.00
N ILE A 11 -3.38 -23.97 -39.97
CA ILE A 11 -3.85 -23.89 -38.61
C ILE A 11 -3.64 -22.44 -38.14
N ALA A 12 -4.69 -21.64 -38.19
CA ALA A 12 -4.71 -20.34 -37.53
C ALA A 12 -4.76 -20.61 -36.02
N LEU A 13 -3.64 -20.43 -35.33
CA LEU A 13 -3.61 -20.33 -33.88
C LEU A 13 -4.34 -19.03 -33.52
N PHE A 14 -5.61 -19.17 -33.12
CA PHE A 14 -6.31 -18.13 -32.40
C PHE A 14 -5.65 -18.00 -31.02
N PHE A 15 -4.79 -17.01 -30.85
CA PHE A 15 -4.49 -16.49 -29.54
C PHE A 15 -5.79 -15.85 -29.01
N MET A 16 -6.59 -16.61 -28.29
CA MET A 16 -7.59 -16.00 -27.42
C MET A 16 -6.80 -15.25 -26.34
N PRO A 17 -7.05 -13.95 -26.15
CA PRO A 17 -6.51 -13.29 -24.97
C PRO A 17 -7.06 -14.06 -23.75
N LEU A 18 -6.16 -14.59 -22.94
CA LEU A 18 -6.51 -15.03 -21.60
C LEU A 18 -7.04 -13.79 -20.89
N ASN A 19 -8.36 -13.71 -20.72
CA ASN A 19 -8.95 -12.74 -19.81
C ASN A 19 -8.42 -13.06 -18.43
N VAL A 20 -7.37 -12.34 -18.04
CA VAL A 20 -6.91 -12.34 -16.65
C VAL A 20 -7.94 -11.51 -15.90
N PHE A 21 -8.91 -12.17 -15.30
CA PHE A 21 -9.81 -11.53 -14.34
C PHE A 21 -8.94 -10.95 -13.22
N ALA A 22 -9.18 -9.70 -12.84
CA ALA A 22 -8.59 -9.19 -11.62
C ALA A 22 -9.12 -10.04 -10.47
N ALA A 23 -8.22 -10.74 -9.81
CA ALA A 23 -8.58 -11.32 -8.54
C ALA A 23 -8.74 -10.16 -7.55
N LYS A 24 -9.77 -10.22 -6.69
CA LYS A 24 -9.78 -9.42 -5.48
C LYS A 24 -8.45 -9.62 -4.77
N GLY A 25 -7.83 -8.53 -4.35
CA GLY A 25 -6.51 -8.56 -3.77
C GLY A 25 -5.37 -8.30 -4.76
N ASP A 26 -5.65 -7.97 -6.03
CA ASP A 26 -4.62 -7.51 -6.94
C ASP A 26 -3.91 -6.29 -6.35
N GLN A 27 -2.58 -6.38 -6.27
CA GLN A 27 -1.75 -5.26 -5.83
C GLN A 27 -1.29 -4.44 -7.02
N GLY A 28 -0.99 -3.19 -6.74
CA GLY A 28 -0.47 -2.23 -7.70
C GLY A 28 0.12 -1.02 -7.01
N VAL A 29 0.47 -0.03 -7.80
CA VAL A 29 1.21 1.14 -7.34
C VAL A 29 0.52 2.43 -7.80
N ASP A 30 0.84 3.55 -7.17
CA ASP A 30 0.55 4.84 -7.77
C ASP A 30 1.84 5.64 -7.99
N TRP A 31 1.79 6.49 -9.00
CA TRP A 31 2.96 7.19 -9.55
C TRP A 31 2.74 8.67 -9.70
N ALA A 32 3.74 9.43 -9.29
CA ALA A 32 3.91 10.84 -9.63
C ALA A 32 5.26 11.03 -10.35
N ILE A 33 5.78 12.24 -10.33
CA ILE A 33 7.10 12.57 -10.90
C ILE A 33 8.26 11.76 -10.29
N TYR A 34 8.12 11.34 -9.02
CA TYR A 34 9.16 10.69 -8.24
C TYR A 34 9.52 9.28 -8.74
N GLN A 35 8.64 8.62 -9.47
CA GLN A 35 8.85 7.28 -10.02
C GLN A 35 9.47 7.32 -11.43
N GLY A 36 9.84 8.51 -11.91
CA GLY A 36 10.51 8.73 -13.19
C GLY A 36 9.60 8.59 -14.42
N GLU A 37 10.17 8.79 -15.61
CA GLU A 37 9.41 8.88 -16.86
C GLU A 37 8.64 7.61 -17.22
N GLN A 38 9.13 6.44 -16.83
CA GLN A 38 8.48 5.15 -17.16
C GLN A 38 7.68 4.57 -16.01
N GLY A 39 7.74 5.18 -14.83
CA GLY A 39 7.21 4.61 -13.60
C GLY A 39 8.00 3.40 -13.13
N ARG A 40 7.66 2.87 -11.97
CA ARG A 40 8.30 1.69 -11.40
C ARG A 40 7.27 0.84 -10.66
N PHE A 41 7.18 -0.44 -10.99
CA PHE A 41 6.46 -1.42 -10.20
C PHE A 41 7.33 -1.89 -9.03
N GLY A 42 6.71 -2.25 -7.92
CA GLY A 42 7.42 -2.78 -6.76
C GLY A 42 7.79 -4.23 -6.96
N TYR A 43 6.83 -5.02 -7.44
CA TYR A 43 6.95 -6.47 -7.55
C TYR A 43 6.38 -6.99 -8.86
N ALA A 44 6.80 -8.21 -9.25
CA ALA A 44 6.33 -8.84 -10.49
C ALA A 44 4.81 -9.15 -10.48
N HIS A 45 4.23 -9.32 -9.29
CA HIS A 45 2.80 -9.59 -9.11
C HIS A 45 1.92 -8.35 -9.27
N ASP A 46 2.47 -7.14 -9.26
CA ASP A 46 1.69 -5.92 -9.46
C ASP A 46 0.90 -5.98 -10.77
N LYS A 47 -0.36 -5.57 -10.72
CA LYS A 47 -1.31 -5.68 -11.83
C LYS A 47 -1.74 -4.34 -12.40
N PHE A 48 -1.60 -3.25 -11.64
CA PHE A 48 -2.04 -1.94 -12.06
C PHE A 48 -1.13 -0.82 -11.57
N ALA A 49 -1.23 0.34 -12.23
CA ALA A 49 -0.65 1.58 -11.78
C ALA A 49 -1.67 2.72 -11.93
N ILE A 50 -1.67 3.68 -10.99
CA ILE A 50 -2.50 4.89 -11.05
C ILE A 50 -1.55 6.07 -11.18
N ALA A 51 -1.47 6.69 -12.38
CA ALA A 51 -0.49 7.73 -12.69
C ALA A 51 -1.07 9.13 -12.55
N GLN A 52 -0.29 10.06 -11.95
CA GLN A 52 -0.66 11.46 -11.83
C GLN A 52 -0.58 12.18 -13.16
N ILE A 53 -1.71 12.75 -13.62
CA ILE A 53 -1.71 13.59 -14.82
C ILE A 53 -1.23 15.03 -14.54
N GLY A 54 -1.33 15.47 -13.32
CA GLY A 54 -1.12 16.82 -12.84
C GLY A 54 -2.22 17.21 -11.87
N GLY A 55 -2.52 18.49 -11.78
CA GLY A 55 -3.58 18.94 -10.89
C GLY A 55 -3.67 20.46 -10.76
N TYR A 56 -4.40 20.87 -9.73
CA TYR A 56 -4.50 22.26 -9.30
C TYR A 56 -3.99 22.39 -7.86
N ASN A 57 -3.16 23.37 -7.61
CA ASN A 57 -2.69 23.75 -6.28
C ASN A 57 -2.73 25.28 -6.11
N ALA A 58 -2.17 25.82 -5.02
CA ALA A 58 -2.15 27.26 -4.76
C ALA A 58 -1.48 28.11 -5.88
N SER A 59 -0.66 27.50 -6.73
CA SER A 59 -0.01 28.14 -7.88
C SER A 59 -0.82 28.00 -9.18
N GLY A 60 -1.97 27.31 -9.15
CA GLY A 60 -2.81 27.06 -10.30
C GLY A 60 -2.63 25.65 -10.89
N ILE A 61 -2.99 25.49 -12.17
CA ILE A 61 -2.85 24.22 -12.90
C ILE A 61 -1.37 23.91 -13.17
N TYR A 62 -1.01 22.65 -12.96
CA TYR A 62 0.29 22.09 -13.36
C TYR A 62 0.12 20.72 -14.02
N GLU A 63 0.98 20.38 -14.95
CA GLU A 63 1.04 19.07 -15.60
C GLU A 63 2.20 18.23 -15.06
N GLN A 64 2.01 16.91 -14.98
CA GLN A 64 3.10 15.96 -14.77
C GLN A 64 3.66 15.53 -16.12
N TYR A 65 4.89 15.91 -16.42
CA TYR A 65 5.54 15.57 -17.69
C TYR A 65 5.75 14.06 -17.87
N THR A 66 5.81 13.31 -16.76
CA THR A 66 5.98 11.86 -16.73
C THR A 66 4.71 11.07 -17.04
N TYR A 67 3.53 11.71 -16.98
CA TYR A 67 2.24 11.01 -17.05
C TYR A 67 2.08 10.13 -18.30
N LYS A 68 2.33 10.70 -19.47
CA LYS A 68 2.11 10.00 -20.76
C LYS A 68 3.01 8.79 -20.90
N THR A 69 4.27 8.92 -20.52
CA THR A 69 5.27 7.85 -20.61
C THR A 69 5.03 6.78 -19.55
N GLN A 70 4.60 7.16 -18.35
CA GLN A 70 4.20 6.23 -17.30
C GLN A 70 2.99 5.38 -17.73
N VAL A 71 1.93 6.01 -18.24
CA VAL A 71 0.76 5.28 -18.76
C VAL A 71 1.15 4.32 -19.88
N ALA A 72 1.92 4.78 -20.87
CA ALA A 72 2.37 3.96 -21.98
C ALA A 72 3.23 2.77 -21.50
N SER A 73 4.12 2.99 -20.53
CA SER A 73 4.97 1.97 -19.93
C SER A 73 4.15 0.90 -19.20
N ALA A 74 3.18 1.28 -18.38
CA ALA A 74 2.31 0.33 -17.70
C ALA A 74 1.56 -0.58 -18.69
N ILE A 75 0.95 0.02 -19.74
CA ILE A 75 0.21 -0.73 -20.76
C ILE A 75 1.15 -1.65 -21.56
N ALA A 76 2.35 -1.19 -21.94
CA ALA A 76 3.34 -1.99 -22.67
C ALA A 76 3.80 -3.22 -21.85
N GLN A 77 3.80 -3.13 -20.52
CA GLN A 77 4.09 -4.23 -19.62
C GLN A 77 2.87 -5.15 -19.35
N GLY A 78 1.74 -4.93 -20.05
CA GLY A 78 0.51 -5.69 -19.86
C GLY A 78 -0.19 -5.41 -18.53
N LYS A 79 0.09 -4.27 -17.92
CA LYS A 79 -0.54 -3.83 -16.66
C LYS A 79 -1.67 -2.84 -16.95
N ARG A 80 -2.63 -2.74 -16.02
CA ARG A 80 -3.72 -1.78 -16.11
C ARG A 80 -3.23 -0.41 -15.67
N ALA A 81 -3.42 0.61 -16.50
CA ALA A 81 -3.07 1.98 -16.20
C ALA A 81 -4.32 2.81 -15.91
N HIS A 82 -4.29 3.54 -14.84
CA HIS A 82 -5.33 4.46 -14.39
C HIS A 82 -4.75 5.86 -14.19
N THR A 83 -5.60 6.84 -13.90
CA THR A 83 -5.22 8.25 -13.77
C THR A 83 -5.65 8.80 -12.42
N TYR A 84 -4.85 9.68 -11.83
CA TYR A 84 -5.34 10.58 -10.78
C TYR A 84 -4.98 12.03 -11.06
N ILE A 85 -5.77 12.94 -10.47
CA ILE A 85 -5.68 14.39 -10.60
C ILE A 85 -5.54 14.97 -9.21
N TRP A 86 -4.47 15.67 -8.90
CA TRP A 86 -4.36 16.45 -7.67
C TRP A 86 -5.41 17.56 -7.65
N TYR A 87 -6.25 17.63 -6.61
CA TYR A 87 -7.52 18.33 -6.68
C TYR A 87 -7.75 19.34 -5.55
N ASP A 88 -6.81 20.26 -5.34
CA ASP A 88 -6.94 21.36 -4.38
C ASP A 88 -7.97 22.38 -4.85
N THR A 89 -9.23 22.19 -4.48
CA THR A 89 -10.30 23.11 -4.91
C THR A 89 -10.53 24.28 -3.96
N PHE A 90 -10.04 24.22 -2.75
CA PHE A 90 -10.29 25.21 -1.70
C PHE A 90 -11.79 25.50 -1.49
N GLY A 91 -12.66 24.51 -1.76
CA GLY A 91 -14.12 24.65 -1.77
C GLY A 91 -14.68 25.47 -2.94
N SER A 92 -13.86 25.84 -3.93
CA SER A 92 -14.24 26.69 -5.07
C SER A 92 -14.74 25.83 -6.25
N MET A 93 -16.00 26.02 -6.61
CA MET A 93 -16.59 25.40 -7.79
C MET A 93 -15.93 25.86 -9.11
N ASP A 94 -15.43 27.09 -9.18
CA ASP A 94 -14.76 27.58 -10.38
C ASP A 94 -13.40 26.92 -10.59
N ILE A 95 -12.66 26.64 -9.50
CA ILE A 95 -11.43 25.86 -9.55
C ILE A 95 -11.76 24.42 -9.99
N ALA A 96 -12.80 23.81 -9.42
CA ALA A 96 -13.25 22.49 -9.81
C ALA A 96 -13.57 22.38 -11.31
N LYS A 97 -14.32 23.37 -11.84
CA LYS A 97 -14.64 23.45 -13.28
C LYS A 97 -13.36 23.59 -14.12
N THR A 98 -12.51 24.53 -13.77
CA THR A 98 -11.25 24.80 -14.49
C THR A 98 -10.37 23.55 -14.54
N THR A 99 -10.24 22.84 -13.42
CA THR A 99 -9.44 21.61 -13.33
C THR A 99 -10.02 20.50 -14.22
N MET A 100 -11.32 20.27 -14.17
CA MET A 100 -11.96 19.25 -14.99
C MET A 100 -11.92 19.57 -16.48
N ASP A 101 -12.17 20.82 -16.86
CA ASP A 101 -12.11 21.26 -18.26
C ASP A 101 -10.70 21.12 -18.85
N TYR A 102 -9.68 21.31 -18.00
CA TYR A 102 -8.29 21.17 -18.41
C TYR A 102 -7.87 19.72 -18.57
N PHE A 103 -8.11 18.86 -17.57
CA PHE A 103 -7.52 17.51 -17.54
C PHE A 103 -8.33 16.44 -18.29
N LEU A 104 -9.67 16.49 -18.28
CA LEU A 104 -10.49 15.45 -18.91
C LEU A 104 -10.15 15.19 -20.39
N PRO A 105 -9.88 16.22 -21.24
CA PRO A 105 -9.48 15.97 -22.64
C PRO A 105 -8.07 15.40 -22.80
N ARG A 106 -7.25 15.42 -21.73
CA ARG A 106 -5.83 15.04 -21.75
C ARG A 106 -5.55 13.63 -21.24
N ILE A 107 -6.56 12.97 -20.71
CA ILE A 107 -6.43 11.60 -20.15
C ILE A 107 -6.00 10.63 -21.27
N GLN A 108 -4.97 9.83 -20.97
CA GLN A 108 -4.37 8.86 -21.91
C GLN A 108 -4.73 7.40 -21.58
N THR A 109 -5.38 7.14 -20.44
CA THR A 109 -5.82 5.80 -20.09
C THR A 109 -7.12 5.43 -20.82
N PRO A 110 -7.42 4.13 -21.02
CA PRO A 110 -8.60 3.70 -21.75
C PRO A 110 -9.90 4.25 -21.16
N LYS A 111 -10.93 4.39 -22.01
CA LYS A 111 -12.27 4.71 -21.49
C LYS A 111 -12.72 3.65 -20.50
N ASN A 112 -13.54 4.04 -19.56
CA ASN A 112 -13.97 3.27 -18.39
C ASN A 112 -12.87 2.99 -17.36
N SER A 113 -11.59 3.30 -17.61
CA SER A 113 -10.55 3.22 -16.57
C SER A 113 -10.83 4.22 -15.44
N ILE A 114 -10.18 4.01 -14.31
CA ILE A 114 -10.33 4.90 -13.14
C ILE A 114 -9.71 6.25 -13.44
N VAL A 115 -10.42 7.32 -13.04
CA VAL A 115 -9.88 8.66 -12.87
C VAL A 115 -10.20 9.10 -11.44
N ALA A 116 -9.20 9.21 -10.60
CA ALA A 116 -9.35 9.58 -9.20
C ALA A 116 -9.10 11.08 -9.00
N LEU A 117 -9.85 11.66 -8.08
CA LEU A 117 -9.62 13.00 -7.53
C LEU A 117 -8.85 12.85 -6.23
N ASP A 118 -7.62 13.27 -6.23
CA ASP A 118 -6.72 13.27 -5.09
C ASP A 118 -6.95 14.55 -4.26
N PHE A 119 -7.78 14.41 -3.22
CA PHE A 119 -8.21 15.50 -2.36
C PHE A 119 -7.75 15.25 -0.92
N GLU A 120 -6.49 15.55 -0.66
CA GLU A 120 -5.86 15.37 0.66
C GLU A 120 -5.21 16.66 1.20
N HIS A 121 -5.33 17.73 0.42
CA HIS A 121 -4.85 19.07 0.73
C HIS A 121 -5.85 20.09 0.15
N GLY A 122 -5.71 21.38 0.47
CA GLY A 122 -6.49 22.45 -0.14
C GLY A 122 -8.00 22.39 0.13
N ALA A 123 -8.42 21.84 1.27
CA ALA A 123 -9.81 21.90 1.71
C ALA A 123 -10.13 23.26 2.32
N SER A 124 -11.35 23.74 2.11
CA SER A 124 -11.92 24.83 2.90
C SER A 124 -12.47 24.30 4.22
N SER A 125 -12.80 25.17 5.15
CA SER A 125 -13.51 24.82 6.37
C SER A 125 -15.00 24.44 6.14
N ASP A 126 -15.53 24.70 4.94
CA ASP A 126 -16.89 24.35 4.55
C ASP A 126 -16.92 22.96 3.94
N VAL A 127 -17.31 21.97 4.75
CA VAL A 127 -17.49 20.56 4.36
C VAL A 127 -18.43 20.41 3.17
N ASN A 128 -19.50 21.21 3.11
CA ASN A 128 -20.46 21.12 2.01
C ASN A 128 -19.84 21.63 0.69
N ALA A 129 -19.11 22.75 0.73
CA ALA A 129 -18.43 23.29 -0.44
C ALA A 129 -17.37 22.29 -0.98
N ASN A 130 -16.57 21.70 -0.10
CA ASN A 130 -15.61 20.66 -0.48
C ASN A 130 -16.30 19.47 -1.14
N THR A 131 -17.34 18.95 -0.50
CA THR A 131 -18.10 17.78 -1.00
C THR A 131 -18.74 18.06 -2.35
N GLU A 132 -19.32 19.26 -2.57
CA GLU A 132 -19.90 19.64 -3.85
C GLU A 132 -18.86 19.73 -4.97
N THR A 133 -17.65 20.23 -4.69
CA THR A 133 -16.58 20.26 -5.70
C THR A 133 -16.13 18.85 -6.08
N ILE A 134 -16.02 17.93 -5.13
CA ILE A 134 -15.68 16.53 -5.38
C ILE A 134 -16.78 15.86 -6.20
N LEU A 135 -18.06 15.96 -5.78
CA LEU A 135 -19.19 15.38 -6.51
C LEU A 135 -19.28 15.95 -7.94
N TYR A 136 -19.05 17.24 -8.11
CA TYR A 136 -18.98 17.86 -9.44
C TYR A 136 -17.89 17.21 -10.30
N GLY A 137 -16.67 17.09 -9.79
CA GLY A 137 -15.56 16.45 -10.52
C GLY A 137 -15.86 15.01 -10.88
N MET A 138 -16.39 14.21 -9.93
CA MET A 138 -16.75 12.81 -10.16
C MET A 138 -17.85 12.65 -11.22
N ARG A 139 -18.88 13.53 -11.23
CA ARG A 139 -19.90 13.56 -12.28
C ARG A 139 -19.29 13.89 -13.65
N ARG A 140 -18.37 14.85 -13.72
CA ARG A 140 -17.66 15.20 -14.95
C ARG A 140 -16.81 14.04 -15.48
N ILE A 141 -16.10 13.34 -14.60
CA ILE A 141 -15.33 12.14 -14.93
C ILE A 141 -16.25 11.06 -15.52
N LYS A 142 -17.38 10.77 -14.87
CA LYS A 142 -18.36 9.81 -15.35
C LYS A 142 -18.95 10.21 -16.71
N GLN A 143 -19.31 11.48 -16.89
CA GLN A 143 -19.81 12.02 -18.16
C GLN A 143 -18.78 11.90 -19.29
N ALA A 144 -17.49 12.02 -18.96
CA ALA A 144 -16.40 11.84 -19.90
C ALA A 144 -16.11 10.34 -20.23
N GLY A 145 -16.87 9.41 -19.64
CA GLY A 145 -16.78 7.95 -19.91
C GLY A 145 -15.66 7.26 -19.12
N TYR A 146 -15.36 7.72 -17.93
CA TYR A 146 -14.40 7.13 -17.01
C TYR A 146 -15.07 6.69 -15.70
N THR A 147 -14.41 5.82 -14.94
CA THR A 147 -14.84 5.42 -13.60
C THR A 147 -14.33 6.45 -12.59
N PRO A 148 -15.23 7.24 -11.95
CA PRO A 148 -14.83 8.25 -10.99
C PRO A 148 -14.43 7.62 -9.66
N MET A 149 -13.39 8.18 -9.03
CA MET A 149 -12.93 7.78 -7.72
C MET A 149 -12.49 8.99 -6.90
N TYR A 150 -12.63 8.90 -5.59
CA TYR A 150 -12.14 9.87 -4.62
C TYR A 150 -10.99 9.26 -3.85
N TYR A 151 -9.84 9.92 -3.81
CA TYR A 151 -8.70 9.54 -3.00
C TYR A 151 -8.46 10.56 -1.89
N SER A 152 -8.16 10.04 -0.72
CA SER A 152 -7.66 10.77 0.45
C SER A 152 -7.24 9.79 1.54
N TYR A 153 -6.97 10.31 2.76
CA TYR A 153 -6.83 9.49 3.95
C TYR A 153 -7.99 9.72 4.94
N LYS A 154 -8.29 8.71 5.75
CA LYS A 154 -9.49 8.67 6.60
C LYS A 154 -9.67 9.91 7.49
N PRO A 155 -8.67 10.38 8.28
CA PRO A 155 -8.84 11.55 9.13
C PRO A 155 -9.22 12.83 8.35
N PHE A 156 -8.60 13.08 7.21
CA PHE A 156 -8.91 14.25 6.39
C PHE A 156 -10.31 14.14 5.78
N THR A 157 -10.66 12.97 5.29
CA THR A 157 -12.00 12.71 4.75
C THR A 157 -13.08 13.00 5.80
N LEU A 158 -12.94 12.45 7.02
CA LEU A 158 -13.93 12.64 8.09
C LEU A 158 -14.03 14.09 8.57
N GLN A 159 -12.97 14.88 8.42
CA GLN A 159 -12.95 16.28 8.83
C GLN A 159 -13.53 17.22 7.78
N TYR A 160 -13.22 17.00 6.50
CA TYR A 160 -13.46 17.99 5.45
C TYR A 160 -14.46 17.58 4.39
N VAL A 161 -14.96 16.31 4.42
CA VAL A 161 -15.80 15.76 3.36
C VAL A 161 -16.97 14.97 3.93
N ASP A 162 -18.16 15.20 3.40
CA ASP A 162 -19.30 14.31 3.61
C ASP A 162 -19.21 13.13 2.63
N TYR A 163 -18.36 12.16 2.95
CA TYR A 163 -18.11 11.01 2.11
C TYR A 163 -19.36 10.11 1.96
N GLN A 164 -20.30 10.16 2.89
CA GLN A 164 -21.55 9.40 2.79
C GLN A 164 -22.38 9.86 1.57
N ARG A 165 -22.32 11.15 1.23
CA ARG A 165 -22.93 11.65 0.00
C ARG A 165 -22.20 11.15 -1.24
N ILE A 166 -20.88 11.03 -1.18
CA ILE A 166 -20.08 10.50 -2.29
C ILE A 166 -20.47 9.05 -2.54
N ILE A 167 -20.42 8.18 -1.54
CA ILE A 167 -20.74 6.75 -1.74
C ILE A 167 -22.21 6.48 -2.01
N LYS A 168 -23.12 7.37 -1.62
CA LYS A 168 -24.52 7.29 -1.99
C LYS A 168 -24.74 7.48 -3.50
N GLU A 169 -23.99 8.38 -4.12
CA GLU A 169 -24.06 8.66 -5.56
C GLU A 169 -23.14 7.73 -6.39
N PHE A 170 -21.98 7.42 -5.84
CA PHE A 170 -20.93 6.60 -6.43
C PHE A 170 -20.50 5.48 -5.47
N PRO A 171 -21.26 4.39 -5.39
CA PRO A 171 -20.90 3.25 -4.52
C PRO A 171 -19.53 2.68 -4.88
N ASN A 172 -18.75 2.26 -3.88
CA ASN A 172 -17.41 1.67 -4.05
C ASN A 172 -16.47 2.56 -4.88
N SER A 173 -16.41 3.85 -4.55
CA SER A 173 -15.62 4.83 -5.26
C SER A 173 -14.55 5.49 -4.39
N LEU A 174 -14.28 4.95 -3.20
CA LEU A 174 -13.24 5.47 -2.34
C LEU A 174 -11.92 4.71 -2.55
N TRP A 175 -10.85 5.46 -2.70
CA TRP A 175 -9.47 5.02 -2.59
C TRP A 175 -8.88 5.70 -1.38
N ILE A 176 -8.62 4.95 -0.31
CA ILE A 176 -8.25 5.51 1.00
C ILE A 176 -6.86 5.04 1.40
N ALA A 177 -6.02 6.01 1.78
CA ALA A 177 -4.71 5.74 2.35
C ALA A 177 -4.81 5.52 3.87
N ALA A 178 -4.21 4.44 4.34
CA ALA A 178 -3.99 4.18 5.75
C ALA A 178 -2.90 3.13 5.92
N TYR A 179 -1.84 3.45 6.65
CA TYR A 179 -0.72 2.55 6.92
C TYR A 179 -0.11 2.84 8.29
N PRO A 180 0.47 1.80 8.97
CA PRO A 180 0.90 1.93 10.36
C PRO A 180 2.25 2.63 10.53
N SER A 181 3.13 2.55 9.51
CA SER A 181 4.51 3.04 9.59
C SER A 181 5.06 3.36 8.20
N TYR A 182 6.30 3.86 8.17
CA TYR A 182 7.09 4.04 6.95
C TYR A 182 8.11 2.92 6.72
N GLU A 183 7.94 1.77 7.36
CA GLU A 183 8.74 0.58 7.08
C GLU A 183 8.31 -0.06 5.77
N VAL A 184 9.23 -0.80 5.13
CA VAL A 184 8.93 -1.52 3.90
C VAL A 184 7.82 -2.53 4.17
N THR A 185 6.69 -2.33 3.50
CA THR A 185 5.47 -3.11 3.69
C THR A 185 5.03 -3.67 2.33
N PRO A 186 5.48 -4.88 1.95
CA PRO A 186 5.20 -5.47 0.63
C PRO A 186 3.79 -6.05 0.50
N GLU A 187 3.10 -6.27 1.62
CA GLU A 187 1.76 -6.86 1.66
C GLU A 187 0.82 -6.03 2.53
N PRO A 188 -0.48 -5.95 2.20
CA PRO A 188 -1.44 -5.22 3.00
C PRO A 188 -1.63 -5.85 4.40
N LEU A 189 -1.44 -5.04 5.43
CA LEU A 189 -1.68 -5.42 6.82
C LEU A 189 -3.12 -5.07 7.20
N TYR A 190 -4.06 -5.98 7.00
CA TYR A 190 -5.51 -5.73 7.12
C TYR A 190 -5.98 -5.27 8.51
N ASN A 191 -5.20 -5.54 9.55
CA ASN A 191 -5.45 -4.97 10.89
C ASN A 191 -5.30 -3.43 10.94
N TYR A 192 -4.75 -2.81 9.90
CA TYR A 192 -4.68 -1.36 9.75
C TYR A 192 -5.63 -0.82 8.68
N PHE A 193 -6.54 -1.66 8.21
CA PHE A 193 -7.54 -1.24 7.24
C PHE A 193 -8.37 -0.06 7.77
N PRO A 194 -8.57 1.02 6.98
CA PRO A 194 -9.15 2.28 7.49
C PRO A 194 -10.64 2.22 7.82
N SER A 195 -11.31 1.11 7.59
CA SER A 195 -12.73 0.84 7.85
C SER A 195 -13.65 2.03 7.64
N MET A 196 -14.01 2.22 6.39
CA MET A 196 -15.05 3.16 5.94
C MET A 196 -15.88 2.44 4.89
N ASP A 197 -17.17 2.76 4.82
CA ASP A 197 -18.01 2.25 3.74
C ASP A 197 -17.56 2.80 2.39
N GLY A 198 -17.67 1.98 1.35
CA GLY A 198 -17.41 2.39 -0.02
C GLY A 198 -15.94 2.39 -0.46
N ILE A 199 -15.02 1.83 0.33
CA ILE A 199 -13.62 1.67 -0.09
C ILE A 199 -13.53 0.57 -1.14
N ALA A 200 -12.97 0.91 -2.31
CA ALA A 200 -12.69 -0.04 -3.37
C ALA A 200 -11.18 -0.27 -3.58
N ILE A 201 -10.35 0.73 -3.29
CA ILE A 201 -8.90 0.60 -3.29
C ILE A 201 -8.37 1.09 -1.95
N TRP A 202 -7.43 0.37 -1.39
CA TRP A 202 -6.71 0.75 -0.18
C TRP A 202 -5.23 0.97 -0.50
N GLN A 203 -4.72 2.20 -0.30
CA GLN A 203 -3.29 2.46 -0.29
C GLN A 203 -2.77 2.07 1.11
N PHE A 204 -2.12 0.92 1.19
CA PHE A 204 -1.74 0.31 2.46
C PHE A 204 -0.32 0.67 2.90
N THR A 205 0.46 1.34 2.06
CA THR A 205 1.82 1.77 2.38
C THR A 205 2.29 2.89 1.45
N SER A 206 3.17 3.75 1.95
CA SER A 206 3.99 4.68 1.16
C SER A 206 5.43 4.17 0.98
N THR A 207 5.69 2.97 1.48
CA THR A 207 7.01 2.34 1.44
C THR A 207 6.87 0.87 1.04
N TYR A 208 6.24 0.66 -0.13
CA TYR A 208 6.01 -0.68 -0.70
C TYR A 208 7.33 -1.41 -0.95
N ILE A 209 8.37 -0.66 -1.36
CA ILE A 209 9.74 -1.13 -1.52
C ILE A 209 10.71 -0.14 -0.86
N ALA A 210 11.95 -0.58 -0.64
CA ALA A 210 13.00 0.30 -0.14
C ALA A 210 13.20 1.51 -1.06
N GLY A 211 13.28 2.70 -0.46
CA GLY A 211 13.40 3.97 -1.18
C GLY A 211 12.06 4.64 -1.51
N GLY A 212 10.93 4.06 -1.09
CA GLY A 212 9.61 4.65 -1.21
C GLY A 212 8.90 4.31 -2.53
N LEU A 213 7.69 3.84 -2.42
CA LEU A 213 6.72 3.63 -3.50
C LEU A 213 5.37 3.39 -2.84
N ASP A 214 4.31 3.98 -3.34
CA ASP A 214 2.98 3.81 -2.80
C ASP A 214 2.39 2.48 -3.28
N GLY A 215 2.03 1.62 -2.31
CA GLY A 215 1.47 0.31 -2.57
C GLY A 215 -0.03 0.27 -2.31
N ASN A 216 -0.77 -0.30 -3.25
CA ASN A 216 -2.23 -0.33 -3.27
C ASN A 216 -2.75 -1.75 -3.42
N VAL A 217 -3.93 -2.01 -2.87
CA VAL A 217 -4.68 -3.25 -3.09
C VAL A 217 -6.09 -2.94 -3.58
N ASP A 218 -6.49 -3.60 -4.66
CA ASP A 218 -7.86 -3.55 -5.19
C ASP A 218 -8.75 -4.52 -4.41
N LEU A 219 -9.73 -3.99 -3.69
CA LEU A 219 -10.62 -4.77 -2.84
C LEU A 219 -11.86 -5.28 -3.57
N THR A 220 -12.19 -4.74 -4.74
CA THR A 220 -13.46 -4.94 -5.42
C THR A 220 -13.35 -5.43 -6.86
N GLY A 221 -12.15 -5.39 -7.46
CA GLY A 221 -11.94 -5.61 -8.88
C GLY A 221 -12.16 -4.35 -9.73
N ILE A 222 -12.27 -3.17 -9.11
CA ILE A 222 -12.58 -1.92 -9.83
C ILE A 222 -11.46 -1.53 -10.82
N THR A 223 -10.23 -1.98 -10.60
CA THR A 223 -9.10 -1.72 -11.51
C THR A 223 -9.22 -2.47 -12.85
N ASP A 224 -10.16 -3.41 -12.99
CA ASP A 224 -10.48 -4.00 -14.30
C ASP A 224 -11.27 -3.07 -15.21
N ASN A 225 -11.88 -2.04 -14.67
CA ASN A 225 -12.64 -1.09 -15.46
C ASN A 225 -11.76 -0.45 -16.54
N GLY A 226 -12.23 -0.53 -17.78
CA GLY A 226 -11.48 -0.10 -18.97
C GLY A 226 -10.61 -1.20 -19.61
N TYR A 227 -10.51 -2.37 -18.98
CA TYR A 227 -9.66 -3.48 -19.45
C TYR A 227 -10.42 -4.79 -19.71
N THR A 228 -11.59 -4.95 -19.10
CA THR A 228 -12.50 -6.07 -19.38
C THR A 228 -13.91 -5.57 -19.65
N ALA A 229 -14.66 -6.28 -20.49
CA ALA A 229 -15.99 -5.84 -20.93
C ALA A 229 -17.13 -6.36 -20.04
N THR A 230 -16.91 -7.21 -19.06
CA THR A 230 -17.97 -8.08 -18.52
C THR A 230 -18.20 -8.06 -17.02
N ASP A 231 -17.27 -7.59 -16.18
CA ASP A 231 -17.41 -7.77 -14.74
C ASP A 231 -17.72 -6.48 -14.01
N LYS A 232 -18.81 -6.53 -13.23
CA LYS A 232 -19.12 -5.49 -12.26
C LYS A 232 -18.21 -5.71 -11.04
N PRO A 233 -17.60 -4.65 -10.48
CA PRO A 233 -16.88 -4.74 -9.22
C PRO A 233 -17.77 -5.33 -8.13
N GLU A 234 -17.25 -6.23 -7.32
CA GLU A 234 -17.95 -6.69 -6.14
C GLU A 234 -18.00 -5.60 -5.07
N THR A 235 -19.15 -5.50 -4.40
CA THR A 235 -19.41 -4.42 -3.43
C THR A 235 -18.92 -4.75 -2.02
N ASP A 236 -18.75 -6.03 -1.71
CA ASP A 236 -18.31 -6.50 -0.40
C ASP A 236 -17.26 -7.59 -0.56
N THR A 237 -16.16 -7.44 0.18
CA THR A 237 -15.07 -8.42 0.21
C THR A 237 -14.74 -8.79 1.65
N PRO A 238 -14.17 -9.99 1.91
CA PRO A 238 -13.71 -10.35 3.25
C PRO A 238 -12.79 -9.30 3.87
N ALA A 239 -11.92 -8.68 3.08
CA ALA A 239 -11.02 -7.64 3.55
C ALA A 239 -11.75 -6.37 3.99
N ILE A 240 -12.79 -5.96 3.26
CA ILE A 240 -13.63 -4.81 3.64
C ILE A 240 -14.38 -5.12 4.94
N GLU A 241 -14.97 -6.32 5.06
CA GLU A 241 -15.67 -6.72 6.27
C GLU A 241 -14.73 -6.82 7.48
N GLU A 242 -13.55 -7.42 7.31
CA GLU A 242 -12.52 -7.46 8.36
C GLU A 242 -12.12 -6.07 8.81
N GLY A 243 -11.87 -5.15 7.87
CA GLY A 243 -11.57 -3.78 8.17
C GLY A 243 -12.70 -3.08 8.93
N LYS A 244 -13.95 -3.24 8.52
CA LYS A 244 -15.11 -2.68 9.23
C LYS A 244 -15.21 -3.16 10.68
N GLU A 245 -14.87 -4.41 10.96
CA GLU A 245 -14.84 -4.95 12.32
C GLU A 245 -13.73 -4.29 13.17
N VAL A 246 -12.55 -4.13 12.60
CA VAL A 246 -11.39 -3.48 13.25
C VAL A 246 -11.72 -2.03 13.65
N ASP A 247 -12.41 -1.29 12.79
CA ASP A 247 -12.74 0.13 13.00
C ASP A 247 -13.79 0.38 14.11
N LYS A 248 -14.45 -0.65 14.56
CA LYS A 248 -15.44 -0.55 15.65
C LYS A 248 -14.80 -0.34 17.02
N THR A 249 -13.47 -0.41 17.13
CA THR A 249 -12.76 -0.22 18.39
C THR A 249 -12.78 1.26 18.81
N PRO A 250 -13.47 1.64 19.91
CA PRO A 250 -13.55 3.03 20.30
C PRO A 250 -12.21 3.55 20.83
N THR A 251 -11.83 4.77 20.50
CA THR A 251 -10.63 5.45 21.05
C THR A 251 -10.71 5.65 22.58
N SER A 252 -11.90 5.57 23.17
CA SER A 252 -12.08 5.59 24.63
C SER A 252 -11.50 4.36 25.33
N ALA A 253 -11.27 3.26 24.60
CA ALA A 253 -10.70 2.02 25.11
C ALA A 253 -9.16 1.98 25.06
N VAL A 254 -8.50 3.07 24.66
CA VAL A 254 -7.03 3.13 24.57
C VAL A 254 -6.39 2.89 25.92
N LYS A 255 -5.45 1.97 25.98
CA LYS A 255 -4.69 1.54 27.15
C LYS A 255 -3.17 1.61 26.90
N VAL A 256 -2.40 1.51 27.96
CA VAL A 256 -0.93 1.42 27.88
C VAL A 256 -0.52 0.19 27.07
N GLY A 257 0.42 0.38 26.16
CA GLY A 257 0.91 -0.63 25.24
C GLY A 257 0.19 -0.67 23.89
N ASP A 258 -0.98 -0.05 23.77
CA ASP A 258 -1.67 0.06 22.48
C ASP A 258 -0.84 0.85 21.46
N THR A 259 -1.05 0.57 20.18
CA THR A 259 -0.48 1.37 19.09
C THR A 259 -1.55 2.36 18.65
N VAL A 260 -1.17 3.64 18.57
CA VAL A 260 -2.04 4.71 18.09
C VAL A 260 -1.35 5.52 17.02
N LYS A 261 -2.13 6.01 16.04
CA LYS A 261 -1.67 6.88 14.97
C LYS A 261 -2.09 8.31 15.26
N VAL A 262 -1.16 9.25 15.15
CA VAL A 262 -1.46 10.68 15.28
C VAL A 262 -2.17 11.14 14.02
N LYS A 263 -3.35 11.74 14.16
CA LYS A 263 -4.11 12.27 13.02
C LYS A 263 -3.36 13.40 12.32
N PHE A 264 -3.52 13.52 11.01
CA PHE A 264 -2.81 14.56 10.22
C PHE A 264 -3.31 15.98 10.50
N ASN A 265 -4.56 16.12 10.89
CA ASN A 265 -5.25 17.40 11.13
C ASN A 265 -5.06 17.96 12.54
N VAL A 266 -4.16 17.41 13.34
CA VAL A 266 -3.90 17.89 14.70
C VAL A 266 -2.72 18.87 14.68
N ASP A 267 -2.94 20.06 15.19
CA ASP A 267 -1.92 21.11 15.13
C ASP A 267 -1.14 21.28 16.44
N ALA A 268 -1.69 20.84 17.57
CA ALA A 268 -1.07 21.02 18.87
C ALA A 268 -1.13 19.77 19.74
N TRP A 269 -0.09 19.59 20.56
CA TRP A 269 -0.08 18.65 21.65
C TRP A 269 -1.14 19.02 22.71
N ALA A 270 -1.50 18.06 23.55
CA ALA A 270 -2.40 18.32 24.69
C ALA A 270 -1.83 19.37 25.69
N THR A 271 -0.58 19.70 25.58
CA THR A 271 0.14 20.73 26.34
C THR A 271 0.14 22.09 25.65
N GLY A 272 -0.31 22.18 24.40
CA GLY A 272 -0.50 23.41 23.63
C GLY A 272 0.58 23.75 22.62
N GLU A 273 1.73 23.06 22.63
CA GLU A 273 2.79 23.28 21.67
C GLU A 273 2.43 22.66 20.31
N ALA A 274 2.96 23.25 19.22
CA ALA A 274 2.73 22.74 17.86
C ALA A 274 3.27 21.31 17.67
N ILE A 275 2.49 20.46 17.01
CA ILE A 275 2.93 19.12 16.62
C ILE A 275 3.79 19.24 15.36
N PRO A 276 5.05 18.77 15.39
CA PRO A 276 5.88 18.73 14.19
C PRO A 276 5.26 17.88 13.08
N GLN A 277 5.45 18.31 11.83
CA GLN A 277 4.88 17.62 10.68
C GLN A 277 5.28 16.13 10.59
N TRP A 278 6.51 15.80 10.99
CA TRP A 278 7.00 14.43 10.98
C TRP A 278 6.35 13.50 12.01
N VAL A 279 5.58 14.05 12.96
CA VAL A 279 4.81 13.26 13.94
C VAL A 279 3.44 12.87 13.39
N LYS A 280 2.85 13.76 12.59
CA LYS A 280 1.50 13.59 12.05
C LYS A 280 1.44 12.41 11.09
N GLY A 281 0.43 11.57 11.23
CA GLY A 281 0.26 10.35 10.43
C GLY A 281 1.13 9.18 10.84
N ASN A 282 2.07 9.36 11.78
CA ASN A 282 2.91 8.29 12.30
C ASN A 282 2.27 7.59 13.51
N SER A 283 2.68 6.33 13.70
CA SER A 283 2.17 5.48 14.77
C SER A 283 3.16 5.40 15.93
N TYR A 284 2.61 5.36 17.14
CA TYR A 284 3.37 5.33 18.39
C TYR A 284 2.73 4.37 19.38
N LYS A 285 3.53 3.76 20.25
CA LYS A 285 3.03 3.03 21.39
C LYS A 285 2.54 4.01 22.46
N VAL A 286 1.48 3.65 23.16
CA VAL A 286 0.99 4.40 24.30
C VAL A 286 1.78 4.01 25.55
N GLN A 287 2.54 4.95 26.09
CA GLN A 287 3.33 4.76 27.30
C GLN A 287 2.50 4.98 28.57
N GLU A 288 1.58 5.96 28.55
CA GLU A 288 0.73 6.29 29.69
C GLU A 288 -0.63 6.79 29.21
N VAL A 289 -1.67 6.53 30.01
CA VAL A 289 -3.04 7.02 29.77
C VAL A 289 -3.50 7.79 30.99
N THR A 290 -3.86 9.06 30.82
CA THR A 290 -4.37 9.93 31.87
C THR A 290 -5.59 10.71 31.39
N GLY A 291 -6.78 10.38 31.90
CA GLY A 291 -8.03 11.05 31.53
C GLY A 291 -8.29 10.97 30.00
N SER A 292 -8.38 12.15 29.36
CA SER A 292 -8.66 12.28 27.93
C SER A 292 -7.41 12.28 27.04
N ARG A 293 -6.22 12.03 27.58
CA ARG A 293 -4.96 12.11 26.84
C ARG A 293 -4.08 10.87 27.05
N VAL A 294 -3.15 10.67 26.14
CA VAL A 294 -2.15 9.60 26.16
C VAL A 294 -0.75 10.18 25.98
N LEU A 295 0.22 9.55 26.62
CA LEU A 295 1.63 9.83 26.42
C LEU A 295 2.18 8.88 25.35
N LEU A 296 2.82 9.42 24.32
CA LEU A 296 3.38 8.63 23.23
C LEU A 296 4.82 8.24 23.52
N GLU A 297 5.14 6.96 23.40
CA GLU A 297 6.48 6.41 23.58
C GLU A 297 7.45 6.95 22.54
N GLY A 298 8.69 7.21 22.95
CA GLY A 298 9.76 7.68 22.06
C GLY A 298 9.79 9.18 21.85
N ILE A 299 8.62 9.84 21.77
CA ILE A 299 8.55 11.31 21.65
C ILE A 299 8.14 11.98 22.96
N LEU A 300 7.70 11.22 23.94
CA LEU A 300 7.37 11.67 25.30
C LEU A 300 6.45 12.91 25.34
N SER A 301 5.48 12.96 24.46
CA SER A 301 4.54 14.06 24.34
C SER A 301 3.10 13.60 24.56
N TRP A 302 2.32 14.44 25.23
CA TRP A 302 0.92 14.17 25.52
C TRP A 302 0.01 14.60 24.37
N ILE A 303 -0.85 13.71 23.91
CA ILE A 303 -1.84 13.99 22.87
C ILE A 303 -3.24 13.63 23.37
N SER A 304 -4.26 14.36 22.90
CA SER A 304 -5.65 14.06 23.20
C SER A 304 -6.09 12.73 22.55
N LYS A 305 -6.91 11.94 23.23
CA LYS A 305 -7.53 10.72 22.66
C LYS A 305 -8.39 11.02 21.42
N GLY A 306 -8.91 12.23 21.29
CA GLY A 306 -9.64 12.67 20.10
C GLY A 306 -8.75 12.85 18.87
N ASP A 307 -7.45 13.03 19.09
CA ASP A 307 -6.45 13.39 18.07
C ASP A 307 -5.62 12.20 17.60
N ILE A 308 -5.98 11.00 18.06
CA ILE A 308 -5.35 9.74 17.66
C ILE A 308 -6.38 8.78 17.09
N GLU A 309 -5.90 7.82 16.32
CA GLU A 309 -6.61 6.64 15.84
C GLU A 309 -6.02 5.42 16.55
N LEU A 310 -6.85 4.63 17.22
CA LEU A 310 -6.41 3.37 17.83
C LEU A 310 -6.18 2.35 16.71
N LEU A 311 -4.99 1.81 16.67
CA LEU A 311 -4.66 0.73 15.75
C LEU A 311 -4.75 -0.59 16.52
N PRO A 312 -5.39 -1.63 15.97
CA PRO A 312 -5.45 -2.94 16.61
C PRO A 312 -4.04 -3.52 16.74
N ASP A 313 -3.81 -4.22 17.86
CA ASP A 313 -2.55 -4.93 18.06
C ASP A 313 -2.36 -6.01 16.98
N ALA A 314 -1.19 -6.04 16.36
CA ALA A 314 -0.80 -7.07 15.40
C ALA A 314 -0.88 -8.50 15.99
N ALA A 315 -0.96 -8.63 17.31
CA ALA A 315 -1.06 -9.89 18.02
C ALA A 315 -2.47 -10.53 18.03
N THR A 316 -3.50 -9.84 17.51
CA THR A 316 -4.89 -10.35 17.52
C THR A 316 -5.37 -10.85 16.16
N VAL A 317 -4.53 -10.84 15.14
CA VAL A 317 -4.85 -11.51 13.86
C VAL A 317 -4.58 -12.99 14.04
N PRO A 318 -5.56 -13.88 13.85
CA PRO A 318 -5.25 -15.31 13.76
C PRO A 318 -4.34 -15.50 12.55
N ASP A 319 -3.07 -15.74 12.79
CA ASP A 319 -2.12 -16.22 11.79
C ASP A 319 -2.62 -17.56 11.26
N LYS A 320 -3.35 -17.54 10.15
CA LYS A 320 -3.69 -18.73 9.39
C LYS A 320 -3.92 -18.44 7.93
N GLN A 321 -2.91 -17.88 7.28
CA GLN A 321 -2.72 -18.19 5.88
C GLN A 321 -2.15 -19.61 5.81
N PRO A 322 -2.68 -20.52 4.96
CA PRO A 322 -2.10 -21.84 4.84
C PRO A 322 -0.62 -21.70 4.50
N GLU A 323 0.24 -22.37 5.28
CA GLU A 323 1.68 -22.40 5.03
C GLU A 323 1.90 -22.87 3.58
N ALA A 324 2.19 -21.95 2.67
CA ALA A 324 2.59 -22.33 1.33
C ALA A 324 3.99 -22.93 1.42
N THR A 325 4.15 -24.11 0.83
CA THR A 325 5.43 -24.82 0.79
C THR A 325 5.86 -24.99 -0.66
N HIS A 326 7.17 -24.94 -0.89
CA HIS A 326 7.81 -25.25 -2.16
C HIS A 326 8.66 -26.52 -1.99
N VAL A 327 8.51 -27.45 -2.92
CA VAL A 327 9.38 -28.62 -2.99
C VAL A 327 10.50 -28.33 -3.99
N VAL A 328 11.73 -28.22 -3.48
CA VAL A 328 12.91 -27.90 -4.29
C VAL A 328 13.06 -28.90 -5.46
N GLN A 329 13.14 -28.38 -6.67
CA GLN A 329 13.38 -29.16 -7.88
C GLN A 329 14.89 -29.22 -8.21
N TYR A 330 15.26 -30.20 -9.06
CA TYR A 330 16.64 -30.31 -9.50
C TYR A 330 17.07 -29.05 -10.28
N GLY A 331 18.19 -28.45 -9.87
CA GLY A 331 18.74 -27.24 -10.48
C GLY A 331 18.25 -25.92 -9.91
N GLU A 332 17.31 -25.94 -8.97
CA GLU A 332 16.89 -24.73 -8.28
C GLU A 332 17.90 -24.26 -7.23
N THR A 333 17.95 -22.97 -7.02
CA THR A 333 18.70 -22.31 -5.96
C THR A 333 17.75 -21.61 -5.00
N LEU A 334 18.16 -21.41 -3.76
CA LEU A 334 17.33 -20.67 -2.81
C LEU A 334 17.00 -19.25 -3.31
N SER A 335 17.91 -18.62 -4.07
CA SER A 335 17.68 -17.31 -4.70
C SER A 335 16.61 -17.37 -5.79
N SER A 336 16.58 -18.43 -6.64
CA SER A 336 15.55 -18.58 -7.67
C SER A 336 14.18 -18.86 -7.06
N ILE A 337 14.13 -19.67 -6.00
CA ILE A 337 12.90 -19.94 -5.26
C ILE A 337 12.41 -18.67 -4.54
N ALA A 338 13.29 -17.96 -3.85
CA ALA A 338 12.95 -16.71 -3.19
C ALA A 338 12.39 -15.68 -4.20
N TYR A 339 13.01 -15.55 -5.35
CA TYR A 339 12.52 -14.69 -6.44
C TYR A 339 11.12 -15.09 -6.91
N GLN A 340 10.85 -16.40 -7.06
CA GLN A 340 9.53 -16.93 -7.48
C GLN A 340 8.42 -16.56 -6.48
N TYR A 341 8.75 -16.47 -5.20
CA TYR A 341 7.80 -16.16 -4.13
C TYR A 341 7.91 -14.72 -3.61
N GLY A 342 8.58 -13.83 -4.35
CA GLY A 342 8.62 -12.40 -4.07
C GLY A 342 9.38 -12.02 -2.79
N THR A 343 10.36 -12.87 -2.39
CA THR A 343 11.21 -12.65 -1.21
C THR A 343 12.69 -12.71 -1.59
N ASP A 344 13.57 -12.42 -0.67
CA ASP A 344 15.01 -12.62 -0.82
C ASP A 344 15.46 -13.97 -0.21
N TYR A 345 16.63 -14.44 -0.65
CA TYR A 345 17.13 -15.74 -0.20
C TYR A 345 17.55 -15.77 1.27
N GLN A 346 17.90 -14.62 1.87
CA GLN A 346 18.25 -14.50 3.28
C GLN A 346 17.00 -14.70 4.14
N THR A 347 15.90 -14.02 3.78
CA THR A 347 14.59 -14.18 4.41
C THR A 347 14.09 -15.60 4.28
N LEU A 348 14.19 -16.21 3.09
CA LEU A 348 13.76 -17.58 2.86
C LEU A 348 14.63 -18.59 3.63
N ALA A 349 15.93 -18.34 3.75
CA ALA A 349 16.84 -19.15 4.56
C ALA A 349 16.47 -19.10 6.05
N ALA A 350 16.25 -17.89 6.57
CA ALA A 350 15.85 -17.68 7.96
C ALA A 350 14.51 -18.35 8.29
N LEU A 351 13.52 -18.21 7.41
CA LEU A 351 12.19 -18.83 7.54
C LEU A 351 12.28 -20.38 7.65
N ASN A 352 13.30 -20.95 7.01
CA ASN A 352 13.51 -22.41 6.95
C ASN A 352 14.65 -22.89 7.86
N GLY A 353 15.25 -22.03 8.66
CA GLY A 353 16.36 -22.41 9.56
C GLY A 353 17.59 -22.92 8.83
N LEU A 354 17.85 -22.44 7.60
CA LEU A 354 18.95 -22.91 6.77
C LEU A 354 20.25 -22.21 7.20
N ALA A 355 21.16 -22.94 7.84
CA ALA A 355 22.46 -22.44 8.24
C ALA A 355 23.36 -22.06 7.04
N ASN A 356 23.14 -22.68 5.87
CA ASN A 356 23.83 -22.37 4.62
C ASN A 356 22.81 -22.20 3.48
N PRO A 357 22.54 -20.96 3.05
CA PRO A 357 21.59 -20.68 1.98
C PRO A 357 21.94 -21.31 0.62
N ASN A 358 23.21 -21.68 0.42
CA ASN A 358 23.67 -22.30 -0.81
C ASN A 358 23.50 -23.84 -0.82
N LEU A 359 22.97 -24.40 0.26
CA LEU A 359 22.85 -25.85 0.41
C LEU A 359 21.38 -26.23 0.59
N ILE A 360 20.72 -26.44 -0.52
CA ILE A 360 19.37 -27.02 -0.60
C ILE A 360 19.39 -28.24 -1.52
N TYR A 361 18.48 -29.16 -1.33
CA TYR A 361 18.47 -30.44 -2.04
C TYR A 361 17.14 -30.65 -2.76
N PRO A 362 17.14 -31.27 -3.96
CA PRO A 362 15.91 -31.70 -4.63
C PRO A 362 15.05 -32.56 -3.70
N GLY A 363 13.75 -32.27 -3.63
CA GLY A 363 12.82 -32.90 -2.70
C GLY A 363 12.73 -32.26 -1.32
N GLN A 364 13.59 -31.31 -0.98
CA GLN A 364 13.49 -30.55 0.26
C GLN A 364 12.24 -29.67 0.21
N VAL A 365 11.45 -29.68 1.30
CA VAL A 365 10.26 -28.83 1.43
C VAL A 365 10.67 -27.55 2.15
N LEU A 366 10.46 -26.40 1.51
CA LEU A 366 10.70 -25.08 2.06
C LEU A 366 9.36 -24.38 2.32
N LYS A 367 9.22 -23.73 3.47
CA LYS A 367 8.15 -22.76 3.72
C LYS A 367 8.47 -21.52 2.89
N VAL A 368 7.49 -21.03 2.13
CA VAL A 368 7.70 -19.91 1.21
C VAL A 368 6.83 -18.70 1.53
N ASN A 369 5.82 -18.86 2.41
CA ASN A 369 5.01 -17.78 2.96
C ASN A 369 5.10 -17.85 4.49
N GLY A 370 5.57 -16.80 5.12
CA GLY A 370 5.65 -16.63 6.55
C GLY A 370 6.60 -15.51 6.88
N SER A 371 6.21 -14.61 7.76
CA SER A 371 7.16 -13.72 8.39
C SER A 371 8.15 -14.56 9.18
N ALA A 372 9.45 -14.41 8.91
CA ALA A 372 10.45 -14.90 9.83
C ALA A 372 10.13 -14.34 11.22
N THR A 373 9.93 -15.19 12.21
CA THR A 373 9.89 -14.74 13.60
C THR A 373 11.28 -14.19 13.89
N SER A 374 11.44 -12.89 13.77
CA SER A 374 12.69 -12.22 14.15
C SER A 374 12.76 -12.26 15.67
N ASN A 375 13.52 -13.20 16.19
CA ASN A 375 13.92 -13.18 17.58
C ASN A 375 15.00 -12.13 17.73
N VAL A 376 14.89 -11.28 18.76
CA VAL A 376 15.84 -10.19 19.01
C VAL A 376 16.66 -10.50 20.24
N TYR A 377 17.98 -10.43 20.11
CA TYR A 377 18.91 -10.46 21.23
C TYR A 377 19.46 -9.05 21.50
N THR A 378 19.26 -8.54 22.68
CA THR A 378 19.87 -7.25 23.10
C THR A 378 21.26 -7.50 23.65
N VAL A 379 22.27 -6.91 23.04
CA VAL A 379 23.68 -7.00 23.42
C VAL A 379 23.87 -6.48 24.85
N LYS A 380 24.52 -7.27 25.69
CA LYS A 380 24.83 -6.92 27.07
C LYS A 380 26.30 -6.48 27.20
N TYR A 381 26.60 -5.80 28.28
CA TYR A 381 28.00 -5.45 28.61
C TYR A 381 28.86 -6.71 28.73
N GLY A 382 29.98 -6.76 28.00
CA GLY A 382 30.89 -7.91 27.95
C GLY A 382 30.59 -8.94 26.85
N ASP A 383 29.49 -8.78 26.11
CA ASP A 383 29.17 -9.64 24.96
C ASP A 383 30.14 -9.36 23.80
N ASN A 384 30.42 -10.41 23.04
CA ASN A 384 30.95 -10.34 21.68
C ASN A 384 30.11 -11.15 20.73
N LEU A 385 30.14 -10.81 19.44
CA LEU A 385 29.26 -11.43 18.45
C LEU A 385 29.42 -12.95 18.35
N SER A 386 30.64 -13.49 18.58
CA SER A 386 30.87 -14.94 18.56
C SER A 386 30.20 -15.64 19.72
N SER A 387 30.27 -15.08 20.94
CA SER A 387 29.62 -15.66 22.11
C SER A 387 28.10 -15.61 22.00
N ILE A 388 27.56 -14.51 21.46
CA ILE A 388 26.12 -14.37 21.18
C ILE A 388 25.69 -15.41 20.13
N ALA A 389 26.42 -15.51 19.02
CA ALA A 389 26.12 -16.47 17.95
C ALA A 389 26.12 -17.91 18.46
N THR A 390 27.10 -18.30 19.27
CA THR A 390 27.14 -19.64 19.90
C THR A 390 25.92 -19.88 20.78
N LYS A 391 25.53 -18.89 21.59
CA LYS A 391 24.34 -18.96 22.45
C LYS A 391 23.04 -19.12 21.67
N LEU A 392 23.00 -18.53 20.49
CA LEU A 392 21.82 -18.51 19.60
C LEU A 392 21.83 -19.66 18.57
N GLY A 393 22.82 -20.56 18.62
CA GLY A 393 22.93 -21.72 17.73
C GLY A 393 23.31 -21.36 16.28
N THR A 394 23.98 -20.23 16.07
CA THR A 394 24.38 -19.72 14.76
C THR A 394 25.89 -19.40 14.72
N THR A 395 26.38 -18.87 13.60
CA THR A 395 27.76 -18.39 13.46
C THR A 395 27.81 -16.85 13.54
N TYR A 396 28.95 -16.30 13.99
CA TYR A 396 29.10 -14.84 14.05
C TYR A 396 29.04 -14.19 12.67
N GLN A 397 29.45 -14.90 11.61
CA GLN A 397 29.34 -14.43 10.23
C GLN A 397 27.86 -14.31 9.79
N ALA A 398 27.06 -15.35 10.08
CA ALA A 398 25.64 -15.35 9.77
C ALA A 398 24.90 -14.24 10.56
N LEU A 399 25.21 -14.12 11.85
CA LEU A 399 24.62 -13.10 12.72
C LEU A 399 25.02 -11.68 12.29
N ALA A 400 26.29 -11.48 11.87
CA ALA A 400 26.77 -10.21 11.34
C ALA A 400 26.07 -9.84 10.03
N ALA A 401 25.97 -10.80 9.10
CA ALA A 401 25.31 -10.59 7.81
C ALA A 401 23.81 -10.26 7.99
N LEU A 402 23.09 -11.00 8.85
CA LEU A 402 21.69 -10.79 9.15
C LEU A 402 21.43 -9.37 9.71
N ASN A 403 22.40 -8.81 10.44
CA ASN A 403 22.26 -7.51 11.07
C ASN A 403 23.02 -6.38 10.34
N GLY A 404 23.53 -6.63 9.14
CA GLY A 404 24.23 -5.63 8.33
C GLY A 404 25.51 -5.07 8.99
N LEU A 405 26.18 -5.86 9.85
CA LEU A 405 27.36 -5.42 10.59
C LEU A 405 28.59 -5.44 9.67
N ALA A 406 29.04 -4.25 9.24
CA ALA A 406 30.24 -4.11 8.43
C ALA A 406 31.51 -4.58 9.18
N ASN A 407 31.53 -4.48 10.52
CA ASN A 407 32.57 -4.98 11.39
C ASN A 407 31.99 -5.87 12.50
N PRO A 408 32.14 -7.19 12.42
CA PRO A 408 31.59 -8.14 13.40
C PRO A 408 32.17 -7.97 14.82
N ASN A 409 33.33 -7.27 14.96
CA ASN A 409 33.95 -7.01 16.25
C ASN A 409 33.43 -5.74 16.94
N LEU A 410 32.52 -5.02 16.28
CA LEU A 410 32.01 -3.75 16.77
C LEU A 410 30.51 -3.85 17.04
N ILE A 411 30.19 -4.26 18.26
CA ILE A 411 28.80 -4.27 18.78
C ILE A 411 28.80 -3.51 20.13
N TYR A 412 27.64 -2.94 20.46
CA TYR A 412 27.48 -2.09 21.64
C TYR A 412 26.43 -2.63 22.59
N PRO A 413 26.61 -2.52 23.93
CA PRO A 413 25.56 -2.82 24.89
C PRO A 413 24.30 -2.00 24.58
N GLY A 414 23.12 -2.69 24.58
CA GLY A 414 21.84 -2.12 24.18
C GLY A 414 21.53 -2.25 22.69
N GLN A 415 22.46 -2.66 21.84
CA GLN A 415 22.22 -2.93 20.43
C GLN A 415 21.33 -4.18 20.29
N ASN A 416 20.31 -4.09 19.44
CA ASN A 416 19.47 -5.23 19.10
C ASN A 416 20.03 -5.97 17.90
N LEU A 417 20.15 -7.28 18.03
CA LEU A 417 20.57 -8.21 16.97
C LEU A 417 19.43 -9.16 16.68
N ASN A 418 18.99 -9.20 15.44
CA ASN A 418 18.02 -10.17 14.93
C ASN A 418 18.70 -11.55 14.79
N PHE A 419 17.96 -12.65 15.13
CA PHE A 419 18.47 -14.03 14.98
C PHE A 419 17.35 -15.05 14.72
#